data_26ca329c89911f7c0c9c920fceabc000
#
_entry.id   26ca329c89911f7c0c9c920fceabc000
#
_cell.length_a   1.000
_cell.length_b   1.000
_cell.length_c   1.000
_cell.angle_alpha   90.00
_cell.angle_beta   90.00
_cell.angle_gamma   90.00
#
_symmetry.space_group_name_H-M   'P 1'
#
loop_
_entity.id
_entity.type
_entity.pdbx_description
1 polymer ?
#
loop_
_entity_poly.entity_id
_entity_poly.type
_entity_poly.pdbx_seq_one_letter_code
_entity_poly.pdbx_strand_id
1 'polypeptide(L)'
;MFVDQAKIYIKAGDGGDGAVSFHREKYVAAGGPDGGDGGKGGDIVFVVDDNISNLIDFRYKRKYVAEKGQNGGSKNCSGRNAPDLVVKVPRGTVVREIKSGRILADLSTDEPAVIAHGGKGGRGNAHFATSTRQIPKFAKPGFRGDEYEVMLELKLIADVGLVGFPNVGKSTLISVVSAAKPKIANYHFTTLTPVLGVVKIEEGKSFVMADIPGLIEGASEGVGLGHEFLRHVERCRLIVHVIDVSGSEGRDPIEDFKAINHELENFSMELAEAPQIVAANKSDMATPEQVERLRNYVEDQGLLFYEISAATTKGTKELMYGVWERLSVLPPVKQFEAQPLTQEELDDKLISKKDFRVTVEDGVYFVEADWLLDILRTANMDDYSSLQYFQNVLRTSGIIDKLEEMGIEEGDTVSIFDFEFEYLR
;
A
#
# COMPACT_ATOMS: atom_id res chain seq x y z
N MET A 1 15.90 14.64 -2.07
CA MET A 1 16.04 13.37 -1.35
C MET A 1 14.99 12.41 -1.89
N PHE A 2 15.34 11.23 -2.33
CA PHE A 2 14.41 10.18 -2.79
C PHE A 2 14.09 9.26 -1.62
N VAL A 3 12.82 8.88 -1.48
CA VAL A 3 12.35 7.97 -0.43
C VAL A 3 11.55 6.87 -1.12
N ASP A 4 12.02 5.64 -1.02
CA ASP A 4 11.47 4.42 -1.62
C ASP A 4 10.66 3.58 -0.63
N GLN A 5 10.87 3.82 0.67
CA GLN A 5 10.15 3.18 1.74
C GLN A 5 9.64 4.19 2.77
N ALA A 6 8.40 4.04 3.20
CA ALA A 6 7.82 4.89 4.23
C ALA A 6 6.86 4.10 5.12
N LYS A 7 7.07 4.19 6.43
CA LYS A 7 6.16 3.66 7.43
C LYS A 7 5.07 4.68 7.73
N ILE A 8 3.80 4.28 7.61
CA ILE A 8 2.65 5.11 7.95
C ILE A 8 1.63 4.32 8.78
N TYR A 9 0.85 5.06 9.55
CA TYR A 9 -0.32 4.56 10.25
C TYR A 9 -1.58 4.99 9.50
N ILE A 10 -2.46 4.05 9.23
CA ILE A 10 -3.75 4.27 8.59
C ILE A 10 -4.87 3.79 9.50
N LYS A 11 -5.94 4.58 9.62
CA LYS A 11 -7.15 4.20 10.33
C LYS A 11 -8.37 4.64 9.52
N ALA A 12 -9.21 3.69 9.14
CA ALA A 12 -10.51 3.98 8.54
C ALA A 12 -11.45 4.60 9.59
N GLY A 13 -12.47 5.30 9.12
CA GLY A 13 -13.44 5.95 9.99
C GLY A 13 -14.27 4.94 10.76
N ASP A 14 -14.55 5.23 12.03
CA ASP A 14 -15.51 4.45 12.81
C ASP A 14 -16.94 4.73 12.29
N GLY A 15 -17.86 3.78 12.44
CA GLY A 15 -19.26 4.00 12.18
C GLY A 15 -19.90 4.96 13.21
N GLY A 16 -20.91 5.70 12.80
CA GLY A 16 -21.72 6.49 13.70
C GLY A 16 -22.60 5.62 14.60
N ASP A 17 -22.92 6.07 15.78
CA ASP A 17 -23.78 5.35 16.72
C ASP A 17 -25.25 5.48 16.32
N GLY A 18 -26.05 4.45 16.59
CA GLY A 18 -27.50 4.52 16.46
C GLY A 18 -28.09 5.44 17.54
N ALA A 19 -29.18 6.10 17.22
CA ALA A 19 -29.86 7.00 18.14
C ALA A 19 -30.90 6.27 18.99
N VAL A 20 -31.06 6.74 20.23
CA VAL A 20 -32.21 6.42 21.07
C VAL A 20 -33.13 7.64 21.09
N SER A 21 -34.27 7.55 20.45
CA SER A 21 -35.25 8.64 20.35
C SER A 21 -36.64 8.08 20.29
N PHE A 22 -37.62 8.89 20.72
CA PHE A 22 -39.02 8.54 20.77
C PHE A 22 -39.86 9.66 20.16
N HIS A 23 -40.85 9.25 19.38
CA HIS A 23 -41.73 10.20 18.73
C HIS A 23 -42.50 11.02 19.76
N ARG A 24 -42.48 12.35 19.60
CA ARG A 24 -43.18 13.29 20.50
C ARG A 24 -43.95 14.26 19.64
N GLU A 25 -45.29 14.26 19.85
CA GLU A 25 -46.17 15.24 19.23
C GLU A 25 -47.10 15.86 20.31
N LYS A 26 -47.68 17.00 19.97
CA LYS A 26 -48.65 17.64 20.80
C LYS A 26 -49.86 16.71 20.95
N TYR A 27 -50.19 16.33 22.18
CA TYR A 27 -51.26 15.38 22.53
C TYR A 27 -50.95 13.88 22.38
N VAL A 28 -49.72 13.50 22.02
CA VAL A 28 -49.27 12.11 22.03
C VAL A 28 -48.34 11.91 23.22
N ALA A 29 -48.86 11.30 24.31
CA ALA A 29 -48.11 11.14 25.55
C ALA A 29 -46.97 10.09 25.45
N ALA A 30 -47.09 9.10 24.61
CA ALA A 30 -46.08 8.04 24.38
C ALA A 30 -46.06 7.63 22.91
N GLY A 31 -45.14 8.23 22.15
CA GLY A 31 -44.85 7.80 20.79
C GLY A 31 -43.89 6.62 20.77
N GLY A 32 -43.91 5.85 19.68
CA GLY A 32 -42.99 4.71 19.49
C GLY A 32 -41.51 5.16 19.32
N PRO A 33 -40.56 4.22 19.32
CA PRO A 33 -39.15 4.52 19.07
C PRO A 33 -38.95 5.02 17.65
N ASP A 34 -38.22 6.09 17.49
CA ASP A 34 -37.93 6.76 16.22
C ASP A 34 -36.47 7.13 16.03
N GLY A 35 -35.57 6.50 16.79
CA GLY A 35 -34.12 6.71 16.62
C GLY A 35 -33.60 6.07 15.34
N GLY A 36 -32.91 6.88 14.53
CA GLY A 36 -32.30 6.46 13.26
C GLY A 36 -30.94 5.79 13.44
N ASP A 37 -30.45 5.20 12.34
CA ASP A 37 -29.16 4.50 12.31
C ASP A 37 -27.99 5.48 12.19
N GLY A 38 -26.81 5.08 12.65
CA GLY A 38 -25.56 5.79 12.38
C GLY A 38 -25.10 5.60 10.93
N GLY A 39 -24.32 6.55 10.43
CA GLY A 39 -23.69 6.48 9.10
C GLY A 39 -22.44 5.59 9.10
N LYS A 40 -22.05 5.07 7.92
CA LYS A 40 -20.78 4.36 7.74
C LYS A 40 -19.59 5.33 7.89
N GLY A 41 -18.48 4.89 8.49
CA GLY A 41 -17.19 5.60 8.48
C GLY A 41 -16.55 5.57 7.09
N GLY A 42 -15.66 6.52 6.79
CA GLY A 42 -14.94 6.60 5.52
C GLY A 42 -13.92 5.47 5.38
N ASP A 43 -13.79 4.93 4.18
CA ASP A 43 -12.75 3.97 3.84
C ASP A 43 -11.41 4.71 3.59
N ILE A 44 -10.28 3.98 3.62
CA ILE A 44 -8.99 4.48 3.14
C ILE A 44 -8.70 3.83 1.81
N VAL A 45 -8.63 4.67 0.77
CA VAL A 45 -8.46 4.26 -0.61
C VAL A 45 -7.13 4.80 -1.14
N PHE A 46 -6.28 3.92 -1.62
CA PHE A 46 -5.04 4.31 -2.29
C PHE A 46 -5.27 4.38 -3.80
N VAL A 47 -4.74 5.43 -4.41
CA VAL A 47 -4.81 5.66 -5.86
C VAL A 47 -3.43 6.03 -6.41
N VAL A 48 -3.16 5.60 -7.63
CA VAL A 48 -1.94 5.97 -8.34
C VAL A 48 -2.03 7.42 -8.81
N ASP A 49 -0.94 8.17 -8.63
CA ASP A 49 -0.76 9.50 -9.22
C ASP A 49 0.61 9.56 -9.89
N ASP A 50 0.65 9.55 -11.22
CA ASP A 50 1.88 9.54 -12.03
C ASP A 50 2.71 10.84 -11.90
N ASN A 51 2.14 11.90 -11.28
CA ASN A 51 2.88 13.11 -10.97
C ASN A 51 3.78 12.95 -9.73
N ILE A 52 3.52 11.93 -8.91
CA ILE A 52 4.29 11.59 -7.71
C ILE A 52 5.33 10.55 -8.11
N SER A 53 6.60 10.81 -7.86
CA SER A 53 7.72 9.92 -8.24
C SER A 53 8.45 9.29 -7.05
N ASN A 54 8.07 9.63 -5.82
CA ASN A 54 8.71 9.09 -4.60
C ASN A 54 7.76 9.18 -3.40
N LEU A 55 8.14 8.54 -2.29
CA LEU A 55 7.35 8.49 -1.06
C LEU A 55 7.74 9.56 -0.03
N ILE A 56 8.38 10.68 -0.46
CA ILE A 56 8.91 11.69 0.48
C ILE A 56 7.83 12.32 1.36
N ASP A 57 6.63 12.53 0.82
CA ASP A 57 5.52 13.17 1.54
C ASP A 57 5.06 12.32 2.72
N PHE A 58 5.17 10.99 2.62
CA PHE A 58 4.82 10.04 3.67
C PHE A 58 5.81 10.03 4.84
N ARG A 59 7.01 10.57 4.65
CA ARG A 59 7.98 10.76 5.73
C ARG A 59 7.57 11.90 6.66
N TYR A 60 6.90 12.91 6.12
CA TYR A 60 6.41 14.07 6.88
C TYR A 60 5.03 13.82 7.45
N LYS A 61 4.09 13.35 6.65
CA LYS A 61 2.75 12.98 7.08
C LYS A 61 2.67 11.46 7.25
N ARG A 62 2.73 10.99 8.50
CA ARG A 62 2.76 9.55 8.81
C ARG A 62 1.42 8.99 9.30
N LYS A 63 0.41 9.83 9.51
CA LYS A 63 -0.89 9.42 10.04
C LYS A 63 -2.00 9.84 9.09
N TYR A 64 -2.78 8.86 8.64
CA TYR A 64 -3.94 9.01 7.78
C TYR A 64 -5.15 8.42 8.47
N VAL A 65 -6.11 9.26 8.85
CA VAL A 65 -7.32 8.87 9.56
C VAL A 65 -8.52 9.39 8.79
N ALA A 66 -9.40 8.49 8.37
CA ALA A 66 -10.65 8.85 7.72
C ALA A 66 -11.69 9.32 8.76
N GLU A 67 -12.70 10.04 8.30
CA GLU A 67 -13.72 10.61 9.16
C GLU A 67 -14.68 9.54 9.69
N LYS A 68 -15.17 9.75 10.92
CA LYS A 68 -16.23 8.94 11.53
C LYS A 68 -17.57 9.22 10.83
N GLY A 69 -18.40 8.19 10.66
CA GLY A 69 -19.79 8.36 10.26
C GLY A 69 -20.59 9.17 11.30
N GLN A 70 -21.57 9.93 10.85
CA GLN A 70 -22.42 10.71 11.74
C GLN A 70 -23.33 9.78 12.54
N ASN A 71 -23.59 10.14 13.80
CA ASN A 71 -24.56 9.43 14.62
C ASN A 71 -25.98 9.59 14.06
N GLY A 72 -26.84 8.62 14.33
CA GLY A 72 -28.25 8.69 13.99
C GLY A 72 -28.95 9.83 14.74
N GLY A 73 -30.07 10.26 14.20
CA GLY A 73 -30.90 11.31 14.76
C GLY A 73 -32.31 10.84 15.13
N SER A 74 -33.14 11.73 15.64
CA SER A 74 -34.57 11.49 15.89
C SER A 74 -35.35 11.42 14.56
N LYS A 75 -36.59 10.97 14.63
CA LYS A 75 -37.52 10.84 13.48
C LYS A 75 -36.99 9.93 12.38
N ASN A 76 -36.37 8.82 12.76
CA ASN A 76 -35.74 7.86 11.85
C ASN A 76 -34.69 8.46 10.91
N CYS A 77 -34.09 9.62 11.29
CA CYS A 77 -33.04 10.22 10.49
C CYS A 77 -31.73 9.48 10.66
N SER A 78 -31.27 8.81 9.59
CA SER A 78 -29.98 8.15 9.60
C SER A 78 -28.84 9.18 9.51
N GLY A 79 -27.72 8.90 10.21
CA GLY A 79 -26.50 9.67 10.10
C GLY A 79 -25.91 9.60 8.69
N ARG A 80 -25.22 10.65 8.26
CA ARG A 80 -24.52 10.65 6.95
C ARG A 80 -23.31 9.75 7.00
N ASN A 81 -23.04 9.04 5.90
CA ASN A 81 -21.77 8.34 5.71
C ASN A 81 -20.63 9.36 5.58
N ALA A 82 -19.48 9.03 6.14
CA ALA A 82 -18.28 9.82 5.94
C ALA A 82 -17.72 9.62 4.53
N PRO A 83 -17.05 10.63 3.95
CA PRO A 83 -16.33 10.48 2.69
C PRO A 83 -15.10 9.58 2.89
N ASP A 84 -14.71 8.89 1.82
CA ASP A 84 -13.49 8.10 1.79
C ASP A 84 -12.26 9.01 1.79
N LEU A 85 -11.21 8.58 2.49
CA LEU A 85 -9.92 9.25 2.47
C LEU A 85 -9.05 8.68 1.36
N VAL A 86 -8.88 9.48 0.30
CA VAL A 86 -8.02 9.13 -0.83
C VAL A 86 -6.57 9.48 -0.53
N VAL A 87 -5.70 8.48 -0.61
CA VAL A 87 -4.24 8.61 -0.45
C VAL A 87 -3.58 8.37 -1.80
N LYS A 88 -2.91 9.40 -2.32
CA LYS A 88 -2.22 9.34 -3.61
C LYS A 88 -0.81 8.83 -3.43
N VAL A 89 -0.41 7.83 -4.23
CA VAL A 89 0.91 7.21 -4.21
C VAL A 89 1.49 7.11 -5.61
N PRO A 90 2.83 7.03 -5.75
CA PRO A 90 3.45 6.76 -7.04
C PRO A 90 3.09 5.36 -7.55
N ARG A 91 3.08 5.20 -8.88
CA ARG A 91 2.87 3.92 -9.56
C ARG A 91 3.91 2.89 -9.09
N GLY A 92 3.47 1.63 -8.89
CA GLY A 92 4.33 0.56 -8.42
C GLY A 92 4.57 0.56 -6.91
N THR A 93 3.77 1.30 -6.14
CA THR A 93 3.81 1.24 -4.68
C THR A 93 3.15 -0.04 -4.18
N VAL A 94 3.85 -0.80 -3.34
CA VAL A 94 3.32 -1.93 -2.59
C VAL A 94 2.99 -1.49 -1.18
N VAL A 95 1.81 -1.84 -0.74
CA VAL A 95 1.36 -1.61 0.63
C VAL A 95 1.45 -2.92 1.39
N ARG A 96 2.32 -2.96 2.40
CA ARG A 96 2.55 -4.14 3.24
C ARG A 96 2.18 -3.84 4.69
N GLU A 97 1.41 -4.69 5.32
CA GLU A 97 1.16 -4.63 6.75
C GLU A 97 2.43 -4.99 7.54
N ILE A 98 2.82 -4.15 8.51
CA ILE A 98 4.07 -4.37 9.26
C ILE A 98 3.95 -5.55 10.21
N LYS A 99 2.79 -5.73 10.85
CA LYS A 99 2.58 -6.77 11.86
C LYS A 99 2.64 -8.18 11.29
N SER A 100 1.96 -8.42 10.17
CA SER A 100 1.86 -9.74 9.53
C SER A 100 2.85 -9.94 8.38
N GLY A 101 3.43 -8.85 7.86
CA GLY A 101 4.24 -8.88 6.62
C GLY A 101 3.41 -9.07 5.34
N ARG A 102 2.09 -9.15 5.44
CA ARG A 102 1.16 -9.39 4.35
C ARG A 102 1.08 -8.23 3.38
N ILE A 103 0.97 -8.54 2.09
CA ILE A 103 0.72 -7.53 1.05
C ILE A 103 -0.78 -7.23 1.01
N LEU A 104 -1.13 -5.97 1.30
CA LEU A 104 -2.51 -5.48 1.27
C LEU A 104 -2.90 -5.03 -0.14
N ALA A 105 -2.00 -4.40 -0.88
CA ALA A 105 -2.21 -4.02 -2.27
C ALA A 105 -0.89 -3.80 -3.02
N ASP A 106 -0.98 -3.94 -4.34
CA ASP A 106 0.05 -3.58 -5.30
C ASP A 106 -0.54 -2.56 -6.29
N LEU A 107 -0.05 -1.33 -6.23
CA LEU A 107 -0.57 -0.19 -6.99
C LEU A 107 0.23 0.01 -8.29
N SER A 108 0.29 -1.03 -9.10
CA SER A 108 0.92 -1.01 -10.43
C SER A 108 -0.04 -0.56 -11.53
N THR A 109 -1.35 -0.63 -11.31
CA THR A 109 -2.43 -0.18 -12.22
C THR A 109 -3.11 1.06 -11.70
N ASP A 110 -3.98 1.67 -12.54
CA ASP A 110 -4.80 2.84 -12.15
C ASP A 110 -6.00 2.49 -11.27
N GLU A 111 -6.21 1.19 -10.97
CA GLU A 111 -7.33 0.75 -10.16
C GLU A 111 -7.15 1.18 -8.70
N PRO A 112 -8.16 1.87 -8.12
CA PRO A 112 -8.14 2.22 -6.70
C PRO A 112 -8.15 0.98 -5.81
N ALA A 113 -7.34 0.96 -4.76
CA ALA A 113 -7.30 -0.12 -3.79
C ALA A 113 -7.84 0.37 -2.43
N VAL A 114 -8.87 -0.30 -1.92
CA VAL A 114 -9.36 -0.07 -0.56
C VAL A 114 -8.48 -0.86 0.41
N ILE A 115 -7.70 -0.16 1.24
CA ILE A 115 -6.75 -0.78 2.16
C ILE A 115 -7.35 -0.99 3.55
N ALA A 116 -8.19 -0.06 3.99
CA ALA A 116 -8.86 -0.16 5.28
C ALA A 116 -10.34 0.23 5.14
N HIS A 117 -11.22 -0.62 5.65
CA HIS A 117 -12.67 -0.43 5.56
C HIS A 117 -13.21 0.33 6.75
N GLY A 118 -14.04 1.34 6.48
CA GLY A 118 -14.77 2.07 7.50
C GLY A 118 -15.81 1.21 8.22
N GLY A 119 -15.97 1.48 9.50
CA GLY A 119 -16.93 0.80 10.35
C GLY A 119 -18.38 1.03 9.89
N LYS A 120 -19.21 0.01 10.00
CA LYS A 120 -20.66 0.13 9.75
C LYS A 120 -21.32 0.95 10.85
N GLY A 121 -22.32 1.77 10.50
CA GLY A 121 -23.13 2.48 11.47
C GLY A 121 -23.93 1.54 12.40
N GLY A 122 -24.13 1.96 13.63
CA GLY A 122 -24.95 1.27 14.60
C GLY A 122 -26.44 1.44 14.32
N ARG A 123 -27.26 0.47 14.71
CA ARG A 123 -28.70 0.52 14.51
C ARG A 123 -29.38 1.34 15.60
N GLY A 124 -30.29 2.24 15.22
CA GLY A 124 -31.13 3.01 16.12
C GLY A 124 -32.16 2.16 16.87
N ASN A 125 -32.74 2.72 17.93
CA ASN A 125 -33.70 1.99 18.77
C ASN A 125 -34.97 1.59 18.03
N ALA A 126 -35.35 2.25 16.93
CA ALA A 126 -36.50 1.89 16.13
C ALA A 126 -36.45 0.42 15.62
N HIS A 127 -35.24 -0.11 15.33
CA HIS A 127 -35.04 -1.49 14.87
C HIS A 127 -35.25 -2.56 15.97
N PHE A 128 -35.26 -2.17 17.24
CA PHE A 128 -35.37 -3.10 18.37
C PHE A 128 -36.78 -3.16 18.98
N ALA A 129 -37.73 -2.44 18.37
CA ALA A 129 -39.14 -2.53 18.72
C ALA A 129 -39.70 -3.89 18.31
N THR A 130 -40.36 -4.57 19.26
CA THR A 130 -41.09 -5.84 19.05
C THR A 130 -42.43 -5.75 19.75
N SER A 131 -43.31 -6.70 19.49
CA SER A 131 -44.62 -6.75 20.17
C SER A 131 -44.52 -6.82 21.70
N THR A 132 -43.46 -7.44 22.19
CA THR A 132 -43.17 -7.55 23.66
C THR A 132 -42.32 -6.42 24.19
N ARG A 133 -41.51 -5.79 23.34
CA ARG A 133 -40.64 -4.64 23.70
C ARG A 133 -40.97 -3.44 22.80
N GLN A 134 -41.99 -2.70 23.19
CA GLN A 134 -42.48 -1.57 22.41
C GLN A 134 -41.65 -0.28 22.55
N ILE A 135 -40.89 -0.13 23.66
CA ILE A 135 -40.15 1.08 24.00
C ILE A 135 -38.67 0.72 24.30
N PRO A 136 -37.89 0.27 23.31
CA PRO A 136 -36.46 -0.01 23.53
C PRO A 136 -35.68 1.29 23.80
N LYS A 137 -34.98 1.38 24.93
CA LYS A 137 -34.20 2.54 25.34
C LYS A 137 -32.71 2.35 25.13
N PHE A 138 -32.33 1.53 24.15
CA PHE A 138 -30.97 1.28 23.75
C PHE A 138 -30.84 1.30 22.21
N ALA A 139 -29.66 1.60 21.75
CA ALA A 139 -29.26 1.51 20.35
C ALA A 139 -27.94 0.73 20.24
N LYS A 140 -27.55 0.34 19.03
CA LYS A 140 -26.24 -0.27 18.83
C LYS A 140 -25.20 0.82 18.53
N PRO A 141 -23.98 0.71 19.11
CA PRO A 141 -22.86 1.55 18.71
C PRO A 141 -22.44 1.26 17.28
N GLY A 142 -21.78 2.21 16.65
CA GLY A 142 -21.10 2.00 15.38
C GLY A 142 -19.93 1.04 15.53
N PHE A 143 -19.63 0.33 14.45
CA PHE A 143 -18.46 -0.55 14.41
C PHE A 143 -17.20 0.26 14.23
N ARG A 144 -16.09 -0.18 14.84
CA ARG A 144 -14.77 0.41 14.60
C ARG A 144 -14.30 0.14 13.19
N GLY A 145 -13.67 1.14 12.57
CA GLY A 145 -13.00 0.98 11.29
C GLY A 145 -11.71 0.16 11.44
N ASP A 146 -11.22 -0.37 10.31
CA ASP A 146 -9.94 -1.09 10.28
C ASP A 146 -8.79 -0.12 10.53
N GLU A 147 -7.74 -0.60 11.23
CA GLU A 147 -6.51 0.17 11.44
C GLU A 147 -5.29 -0.70 11.21
N TYR A 148 -4.27 -0.13 10.55
CA TYR A 148 -3.02 -0.82 10.22
C TYR A 148 -1.81 0.11 10.34
N GLU A 149 -0.69 -0.45 10.77
CA GLU A 149 0.63 0.10 10.47
C GLU A 149 1.14 -0.54 9.19
N VAL A 150 1.37 0.28 8.17
CA VAL A 150 1.80 -0.22 6.86
C VAL A 150 3.14 0.36 6.46
N MET A 151 3.91 -0.46 5.76
CA MET A 151 5.10 -0.07 5.02
C MET A 151 4.69 0.13 3.57
N LEU A 152 4.92 1.32 3.06
CA LEU A 152 4.86 1.62 1.63
C LEU A 152 6.24 1.35 1.05
N GLU A 153 6.29 0.53 0.00
CA GLU A 153 7.53 0.19 -0.71
C GLU A 153 7.35 0.47 -2.19
N LEU A 154 8.22 1.29 -2.75
CA LEU A 154 8.22 1.56 -4.18
C LEU A 154 8.99 0.47 -4.90
N LYS A 155 8.29 -0.37 -5.68
CA LYS A 155 8.86 -1.53 -6.37
C LYS A 155 9.55 -1.22 -7.69
N LEU A 156 8.99 -0.28 -8.44
CA LEU A 156 9.44 0.03 -9.79
C LEU A 156 10.38 1.21 -9.75
N ILE A 157 11.63 0.95 -10.07
CA ILE A 157 12.58 2.03 -10.34
C ILE A 157 12.52 2.40 -11.81
N ALA A 158 12.44 1.42 -12.71
CA ALA A 158 12.38 1.65 -14.14
C ALA A 158 11.76 0.49 -14.93
N ASP A 159 11.12 0.81 -16.06
CA ASP A 159 10.69 -0.17 -17.06
C ASP A 159 11.88 -0.69 -17.87
N VAL A 160 12.87 0.19 -18.09
CA VAL A 160 14.06 -0.04 -18.91
C VAL A 160 15.32 0.22 -18.12
N GLY A 161 16.21 -0.77 -18.05
CA GLY A 161 17.54 -0.63 -17.49
C GLY A 161 18.58 -0.34 -18.56
N LEU A 162 19.42 0.68 -18.38
CA LEU A 162 20.60 0.89 -19.20
C LEU A 162 21.79 0.17 -18.60
N VAL A 163 22.42 -0.68 -19.37
CA VAL A 163 23.67 -1.37 -19.01
C VAL A 163 24.77 -1.02 -20.00
N GLY A 164 25.99 -1.13 -19.57
CA GLY A 164 27.17 -0.85 -20.42
C GLY A 164 28.34 -0.31 -19.59
N PHE A 165 29.52 -0.33 -20.15
CA PHE A 165 30.74 0.14 -19.50
C PHE A 165 30.68 1.63 -19.08
N PRO A 166 31.53 2.09 -18.15
CA PRO A 166 31.67 3.51 -17.88
C PRO A 166 32.01 4.28 -19.17
N ASN A 167 31.57 5.55 -19.23
CA ASN A 167 31.85 6.48 -20.34
C ASN A 167 31.29 6.08 -21.73
N VAL A 168 30.49 5.02 -21.85
CA VAL A 168 29.80 4.68 -23.13
C VAL A 168 28.65 5.64 -23.46
N GLY A 169 28.28 6.53 -22.53
CA GLY A 169 27.28 7.57 -22.75
C GLY A 169 25.87 7.25 -22.23
N LYS A 170 25.69 6.33 -21.28
CA LYS A 170 24.39 5.99 -20.67
C LYS A 170 23.69 7.22 -20.08
N SER A 171 24.33 7.93 -19.18
CA SER A 171 23.77 9.11 -18.52
C SER A 171 23.50 10.26 -19.49
N THR A 172 24.31 10.39 -20.56
CA THR A 172 24.06 11.33 -21.65
C THR A 172 22.79 10.95 -22.41
N LEU A 173 22.61 9.66 -22.74
CA LEU A 173 21.41 9.16 -23.40
C LEU A 173 20.16 9.49 -22.59
N ILE A 174 20.15 9.18 -21.29
CA ILE A 174 18.99 9.52 -20.42
C ILE A 174 18.72 11.03 -20.44
N SER A 175 19.76 11.85 -20.37
CA SER A 175 19.61 13.33 -20.35
C SER A 175 18.99 13.87 -21.63
N VAL A 176 19.25 13.22 -22.75
CA VAL A 176 18.75 13.64 -24.09
C VAL A 176 17.29 13.17 -24.30
N VAL A 177 16.95 11.95 -23.88
CA VAL A 177 15.65 11.35 -24.17
C VAL A 177 14.60 11.64 -23.11
N SER A 178 15.02 12.12 -21.94
CA SER A 178 14.09 12.40 -20.84
C SER A 178 13.26 13.66 -21.10
N ALA A 179 11.94 13.57 -20.89
CA ALA A 179 11.00 14.68 -21.04
C ALA A 179 11.17 15.78 -19.97
N ALA A 180 11.81 15.45 -18.85
CA ALA A 180 12.17 16.36 -17.77
C ALA A 180 13.64 16.16 -17.40
N LYS A 181 14.26 17.11 -16.68
CA LYS A 181 15.63 16.90 -16.18
C LYS A 181 15.71 15.58 -15.42
N PRO A 182 16.67 14.68 -15.78
CA PRO A 182 16.85 13.43 -15.08
C PRO A 182 17.01 13.66 -13.58
N LYS A 183 16.35 12.83 -12.79
CA LYS A 183 16.44 12.91 -11.34
C LYS A 183 17.54 11.98 -10.84
N ILE A 184 18.48 12.53 -10.10
CA ILE A 184 19.46 11.74 -9.35
C ILE A 184 18.73 11.19 -8.12
N ALA A 185 18.60 9.88 -8.03
CA ALA A 185 17.95 9.21 -6.92
C ALA A 185 19.03 8.77 -5.91
N ASN A 186 19.07 9.42 -4.76
CA ASN A 186 19.98 9.04 -3.66
C ASN A 186 19.30 7.95 -2.82
N TYR A 187 19.61 6.71 -3.10
CA TYR A 187 19.19 5.57 -2.28
C TYR A 187 20.15 5.38 -1.11
N HIS A 188 19.64 5.21 0.11
CA HIS A 188 20.47 5.03 1.30
C HIS A 188 21.34 3.78 1.30
N PHE A 189 21.02 2.84 0.44
CA PHE A 189 21.70 1.55 0.30
C PHE A 189 22.60 1.44 -0.94
N THR A 190 22.71 2.51 -1.74
CA THR A 190 23.61 2.54 -2.93
C THR A 190 24.80 3.42 -2.69
N THR A 191 25.99 2.91 -2.97
CA THR A 191 27.22 3.71 -3.05
C THR A 191 27.27 4.55 -4.31
N LEU A 192 26.53 4.14 -5.36
CA LEU A 192 26.39 4.84 -6.64
C LEU A 192 24.92 5.26 -6.82
N THR A 193 24.71 6.52 -7.18
CA THR A 193 23.37 7.09 -7.34
C THR A 193 22.85 6.86 -8.76
N PRO A 194 21.76 6.09 -8.94
CA PRO A 194 21.17 5.87 -10.26
C PRO A 194 20.54 7.16 -10.80
N VAL A 195 20.60 7.32 -12.10
CA VAL A 195 19.95 8.42 -12.83
C VAL A 195 18.68 7.89 -13.45
N LEU A 196 17.54 8.50 -13.10
CA LEU A 196 16.23 8.14 -13.64
C LEU A 196 15.75 9.19 -14.64
N GLY A 197 15.21 8.75 -15.77
CA GLY A 197 14.60 9.59 -16.78
C GLY A 197 13.23 9.08 -17.19
N VAL A 198 12.25 9.98 -17.26
CA VAL A 198 10.95 9.66 -17.83
C VAL A 198 10.98 9.98 -19.31
N VAL A 199 10.84 8.95 -20.15
CA VAL A 199 10.79 9.07 -21.61
C VAL A 199 9.35 9.17 -22.06
N LYS A 200 8.99 10.26 -22.74
CA LYS A 200 7.66 10.47 -23.30
C LYS A 200 7.71 10.25 -24.82
N ILE A 201 6.96 9.26 -25.30
CA ILE A 201 6.87 8.97 -26.74
C ILE A 201 5.76 9.80 -27.39
N GLU A 202 4.55 9.73 -26.82
CA GLU A 202 3.35 10.45 -27.26
C GLU A 202 2.50 10.79 -26.02
N GLU A 203 1.39 11.48 -26.25
CA GLU A 203 0.44 11.77 -25.17
C GLU A 203 -0.16 10.45 -24.63
N GLY A 204 0.01 10.21 -23.32
CA GLY A 204 -0.41 8.94 -22.69
C GLY A 204 0.54 7.77 -22.86
N LYS A 205 1.66 7.93 -23.57
CA LYS A 205 2.68 6.87 -23.77
C LYS A 205 4.02 7.32 -23.20
N SER A 206 4.38 6.78 -22.05
CA SER A 206 5.66 7.06 -21.38
C SER A 206 6.17 5.83 -20.66
N PHE A 207 7.47 5.77 -20.43
CA PHE A 207 8.14 4.75 -19.63
C PHE A 207 9.30 5.35 -18.85
N VAL A 208 9.73 4.69 -17.80
CA VAL A 208 10.85 5.11 -16.96
C VAL A 208 12.09 4.34 -17.36
N MET A 209 13.20 5.06 -17.56
CA MET A 209 14.52 4.51 -17.88
C MET A 209 15.49 4.81 -16.73
N ALA A 210 16.27 3.83 -16.33
CA ALA A 210 17.28 3.95 -15.27
C ALA A 210 18.68 3.65 -15.81
N ASP A 211 19.65 4.48 -15.46
CA ASP A 211 21.07 4.11 -15.57
C ASP A 211 21.43 3.17 -14.43
N ILE A 212 21.98 2.01 -14.75
CA ILE A 212 22.44 1.00 -13.81
C ILE A 212 23.96 1.16 -13.65
N PRO A 213 24.41 2.00 -12.73
CA PRO A 213 25.85 2.18 -12.51
C PRO A 213 26.44 0.97 -11.78
N GLY A 214 27.66 0.59 -12.12
CA GLY A 214 28.48 -0.32 -11.31
C GLY A 214 28.28 -1.81 -11.51
N LEU A 215 27.69 -2.25 -12.63
CA LEU A 215 27.70 -3.69 -12.99
C LEU A 215 29.12 -4.21 -13.28
N ILE A 216 30.12 -3.36 -13.51
CA ILE A 216 31.41 -3.75 -14.12
C ILE A 216 32.61 -3.69 -13.18
N GLU A 217 32.51 -3.12 -11.99
CA GLU A 217 33.66 -3.02 -11.07
C GLU A 217 33.41 -3.82 -9.79
N GLY A 218 33.62 -5.16 -9.84
CA GLY A 218 33.68 -5.99 -8.65
C GLY A 218 32.34 -6.33 -7.98
N ALA A 219 31.24 -6.31 -8.72
CA ALA A 219 29.91 -6.70 -8.19
C ALA A 219 29.89 -8.15 -7.67
N SER A 220 30.67 -9.05 -8.28
CA SER A 220 30.82 -10.45 -7.85
C SER A 220 31.69 -10.62 -6.60
N GLU A 221 32.52 -9.64 -6.24
CA GLU A 221 33.43 -9.71 -5.07
C GLU A 221 32.84 -9.08 -3.79
N GLY A 222 31.57 -8.65 -3.79
CA GLY A 222 30.85 -8.21 -2.59
C GLY A 222 31.23 -6.83 -2.05
N VAL A 223 32.02 -6.05 -2.78
CA VAL A 223 32.45 -4.72 -2.36
C VAL A 223 31.78 -3.65 -3.22
N GLY A 224 30.60 -3.17 -2.82
CA GLY A 224 30.16 -1.84 -3.29
C GLY A 224 28.74 -1.65 -3.76
N LEU A 225 27.99 -2.64 -4.23
CA LEU A 225 26.56 -2.48 -4.58
C LEU A 225 25.71 -3.25 -3.60
N GLY A 226 24.85 -2.55 -2.86
CA GLY A 226 23.94 -3.20 -1.94
C GLY A 226 23.01 -4.17 -2.67
N HIS A 227 22.90 -5.42 -2.22
CA HIS A 227 21.96 -6.44 -2.73
C HIS A 227 20.52 -5.92 -2.91
N GLU A 228 20.16 -4.83 -2.24
CA GLU A 228 18.85 -4.20 -2.34
C GLU A 228 18.66 -3.41 -3.64
N PHE A 229 19.69 -2.69 -4.11
CA PHE A 229 19.61 -1.96 -5.38
C PHE A 229 19.47 -2.93 -6.57
N LEU A 230 20.20 -4.01 -6.52
CA LEU A 230 20.22 -5.01 -7.58
C LEU A 230 18.88 -5.76 -7.68
N ARG A 231 18.19 -5.99 -6.56
CA ARG A 231 16.80 -6.47 -6.55
C ARG A 231 15.81 -5.53 -7.25
N HIS A 232 16.11 -4.25 -7.31
CA HIS A 232 15.27 -3.28 -8.03
C HIS A 232 15.55 -3.28 -9.53
N VAL A 233 16.79 -3.61 -9.92
CA VAL A 233 17.21 -3.75 -11.33
C VAL A 233 16.66 -5.04 -11.93
N GLU A 234 16.58 -6.14 -11.18
CA GLU A 234 15.95 -7.41 -11.57
C GLU A 234 14.51 -7.26 -12.08
N ARG A 235 13.90 -6.10 -11.81
CA ARG A 235 12.50 -5.80 -12.19
C ARG A 235 12.37 -4.98 -13.46
N CYS A 236 13.48 -4.60 -14.12
CA CYS A 236 13.41 -3.98 -15.42
C CYS A 236 12.85 -5.00 -16.42
N ARG A 237 11.86 -4.58 -17.19
CA ARG A 237 11.19 -5.43 -18.20
C ARG A 237 12.01 -5.57 -19.47
N LEU A 238 12.92 -4.62 -19.70
CA LEU A 238 13.75 -4.54 -20.91
C LEU A 238 15.12 -3.96 -20.54
N ILE A 239 16.16 -4.51 -21.10
CA ILE A 239 17.52 -4.00 -20.98
C ILE A 239 17.91 -3.31 -22.28
N VAL A 240 18.46 -2.09 -22.20
CA VAL A 240 19.14 -1.44 -23.30
C VAL A 240 20.64 -1.47 -23.03
N HIS A 241 21.36 -2.29 -23.79
CA HIS A 241 22.80 -2.43 -23.71
C HIS A 241 23.47 -1.34 -24.55
N VAL A 242 24.07 -0.35 -23.90
CA VAL A 242 24.75 0.77 -24.57
C VAL A 242 26.22 0.45 -24.75
N ILE A 243 26.69 0.46 -25.98
CA ILE A 243 28.06 0.10 -26.37
C ILE A 243 28.71 1.29 -27.10
N ASP A 244 29.95 1.60 -26.78
CA ASP A 244 30.76 2.55 -27.52
C ASP A 244 31.32 1.87 -28.79
N VAL A 245 30.64 2.10 -29.92
CA VAL A 245 31.04 1.47 -31.21
C VAL A 245 32.31 2.07 -31.78
N SER A 246 32.71 3.27 -31.35
CA SER A 246 33.93 3.92 -31.82
C SER A 246 35.22 3.32 -31.23
N GLY A 247 35.07 2.59 -30.10
CA GLY A 247 36.23 2.08 -29.36
C GLY A 247 37.13 3.21 -28.81
N SER A 248 36.55 4.38 -28.51
CA SER A 248 37.28 5.59 -28.09
C SER A 248 38.17 5.39 -26.86
N GLU A 249 37.87 4.38 -26.05
CA GLU A 249 38.65 4.01 -24.86
C GLU A 249 39.61 2.83 -25.09
N GLY A 250 39.83 2.43 -26.36
CA GLY A 250 40.76 1.36 -26.72
C GLY A 250 40.23 -0.06 -26.49
N ARG A 251 38.92 -0.22 -26.25
CA ARG A 251 38.24 -1.51 -26.05
C ARG A 251 37.56 -1.97 -27.33
N ASP A 252 37.47 -3.29 -27.53
CA ASP A 252 36.70 -3.88 -28.63
C ASP A 252 35.20 -3.92 -28.27
N PRO A 253 34.30 -3.31 -29.08
CA PRO A 253 32.87 -3.28 -28.79
C PRO A 253 32.21 -4.66 -28.62
N ILE A 254 32.71 -5.70 -29.31
CA ILE A 254 32.21 -7.08 -29.22
C ILE A 254 32.64 -7.70 -27.88
N GLU A 255 33.86 -7.45 -27.44
CA GLU A 255 34.34 -7.96 -26.16
C GLU A 255 33.61 -7.25 -25.00
N ASP A 256 33.33 -5.93 -25.13
CA ASP A 256 32.51 -5.19 -24.16
C ASP A 256 31.07 -5.81 -24.07
N PHE A 257 30.47 -6.15 -25.22
CA PHE A 257 29.17 -6.83 -25.24
C PHE A 257 29.17 -8.15 -24.46
N LYS A 258 30.19 -9.01 -24.75
CA LYS A 258 30.31 -10.30 -24.05
C LYS A 258 30.55 -10.17 -22.56
N ALA A 259 31.42 -9.25 -22.17
CA ALA A 259 31.76 -9.02 -20.76
C ALA A 259 30.54 -8.61 -19.95
N ILE A 260 29.71 -7.68 -20.47
CA ILE A 260 28.48 -7.25 -19.79
C ILE A 260 27.48 -8.41 -19.68
N ASN A 261 27.25 -9.17 -20.75
CA ASN A 261 26.33 -10.31 -20.70
C ASN A 261 26.79 -11.37 -19.70
N HIS A 262 28.08 -11.66 -19.66
CA HIS A 262 28.64 -12.57 -18.66
C HIS A 262 28.45 -12.08 -17.23
N GLU A 263 28.55 -10.78 -17.01
CA GLU A 263 28.34 -10.17 -15.70
C GLU A 263 26.86 -10.21 -15.30
N LEU A 264 25.92 -9.95 -16.25
CA LEU A 264 24.49 -10.12 -16.04
C LEU A 264 24.13 -11.56 -15.63
N GLU A 265 24.72 -12.57 -16.31
CA GLU A 265 24.54 -13.99 -16.00
C GLU A 265 25.05 -14.35 -14.59
N ASN A 266 26.22 -13.85 -14.21
CA ASN A 266 26.79 -14.08 -12.89
C ASN A 266 25.98 -13.39 -11.78
N PHE A 267 25.26 -12.34 -12.15
CA PHE A 267 24.53 -11.52 -11.19
C PHE A 267 23.13 -12.08 -10.90
N SER A 268 22.32 -12.33 -11.93
CA SER A 268 20.95 -12.85 -11.83
C SER A 268 20.53 -13.53 -13.12
N MET A 269 20.04 -14.75 -13.01
CA MET A 269 19.48 -15.48 -14.15
C MET A 269 18.27 -14.73 -14.76
N GLU A 270 17.47 -14.05 -13.93
CA GLU A 270 16.31 -13.27 -14.40
C GLU A 270 16.74 -12.08 -15.26
N LEU A 271 17.86 -11.42 -14.92
CA LEU A 271 18.43 -10.32 -15.72
C LEU A 271 19.10 -10.82 -17.01
N ALA A 272 19.76 -11.97 -16.96
CA ALA A 272 20.36 -12.57 -18.14
C ALA A 272 19.33 -13.00 -19.19
N GLU A 273 18.15 -13.46 -18.73
CA GLU A 273 17.03 -13.85 -19.58
C GLU A 273 16.15 -12.67 -20.01
N ALA A 274 16.36 -11.47 -19.43
CA ALA A 274 15.57 -10.30 -19.79
C ALA A 274 15.76 -9.93 -21.26
N PRO A 275 14.68 -9.51 -21.96
CA PRO A 275 14.79 -9.03 -23.33
C PRO A 275 15.79 -7.89 -23.44
N GLN A 276 16.66 -7.94 -24.45
CA GLN A 276 17.71 -6.95 -24.68
C GLN A 276 17.55 -6.25 -26.02
N ILE A 277 17.94 -4.96 -26.05
CA ILE A 277 18.15 -4.13 -27.24
C ILE A 277 19.56 -3.57 -27.18
N VAL A 278 20.31 -3.62 -28.27
CA VAL A 278 21.66 -3.06 -28.33
C VAL A 278 21.64 -1.68 -28.96
N ALA A 279 22.19 -0.70 -28.25
CA ALA A 279 22.37 0.67 -28.71
C ALA A 279 23.85 0.96 -28.92
N ALA A 280 24.29 0.96 -30.19
CA ALA A 280 25.64 1.31 -30.58
C ALA A 280 25.80 2.83 -30.56
N ASN A 281 26.33 3.36 -29.43
CA ASN A 281 26.49 4.78 -29.21
C ASN A 281 27.85 5.29 -29.75
N LYS A 282 27.97 6.61 -29.87
CA LYS A 282 29.14 7.33 -30.42
C LYS A 282 29.38 7.00 -31.91
N SER A 283 28.30 6.72 -32.66
CA SER A 283 28.39 6.43 -34.09
C SER A 283 28.93 7.60 -34.93
N ASP A 284 28.90 8.83 -34.38
CA ASP A 284 29.49 10.02 -34.96
C ASP A 284 31.02 9.98 -35.01
N MET A 285 31.64 9.15 -34.16
CA MET A 285 33.11 8.98 -34.08
C MET A 285 33.58 7.64 -34.63
N ALA A 286 32.65 6.73 -35.02
CA ALA A 286 32.96 5.39 -35.50
C ALA A 286 33.10 5.35 -37.01
N THR A 287 33.88 4.38 -37.50
CA THR A 287 33.91 4.07 -38.94
C THR A 287 32.71 3.19 -39.30
N PRO A 288 32.20 3.27 -40.56
CA PRO A 288 31.10 2.39 -41.02
C PRO A 288 31.39 0.91 -40.83
N GLU A 289 32.66 0.51 -41.00
CA GLU A 289 33.09 -0.89 -40.84
C GLU A 289 32.96 -1.38 -39.39
N GLN A 290 33.26 -0.51 -38.39
CA GLN A 290 33.09 -0.84 -36.98
C GLN A 290 31.62 -1.02 -36.62
N VAL A 291 30.75 -0.15 -37.13
CA VAL A 291 29.30 -0.22 -36.91
C VAL A 291 28.73 -1.51 -37.52
N GLU A 292 29.12 -1.83 -38.78
CA GLU A 292 28.63 -3.01 -39.49
C GLU A 292 29.13 -4.32 -38.85
N ARG A 293 30.38 -4.35 -38.37
CA ARG A 293 30.93 -5.48 -37.62
C ARG A 293 30.14 -5.80 -36.35
N LEU A 294 29.83 -4.78 -35.55
CA LEU A 294 29.04 -4.93 -34.32
C LEU A 294 27.58 -5.31 -34.65
N ARG A 295 27.00 -4.68 -35.70
CA ARG A 295 25.64 -4.96 -36.15
C ARG A 295 25.47 -6.43 -36.50
N ASN A 296 26.31 -6.94 -37.37
CA ASN A 296 26.27 -8.34 -37.83
C ASN A 296 26.37 -9.29 -36.62
N TYR A 297 27.28 -9.02 -35.71
CA TYR A 297 27.45 -9.84 -34.52
C TYR A 297 26.20 -9.85 -33.61
N VAL A 298 25.55 -8.70 -33.41
CA VAL A 298 24.36 -8.56 -32.56
C VAL A 298 23.12 -9.18 -33.20
N GLU A 299 22.94 -8.95 -34.51
CA GLU A 299 21.84 -9.54 -35.29
C GLU A 299 21.94 -11.07 -35.40
N ASP A 300 23.15 -11.62 -35.47
CA ASP A 300 23.40 -13.07 -35.41
C ASP A 300 22.99 -13.69 -34.06
N GLN A 301 22.98 -12.90 -33.00
CA GLN A 301 22.44 -13.31 -31.69
C GLN A 301 20.90 -13.14 -31.59
N GLY A 302 20.24 -12.66 -32.66
CA GLY A 302 18.80 -12.42 -32.68
C GLY A 302 18.33 -11.19 -31.91
N LEU A 303 19.24 -10.27 -31.61
CA LEU A 303 18.94 -9.03 -30.85
C LEU A 303 18.69 -7.85 -31.80
N LEU A 304 17.86 -6.89 -31.33
CA LEU A 304 17.62 -5.65 -32.06
C LEU A 304 18.82 -4.71 -31.89
N PHE A 305 19.26 -4.13 -33.01
CA PHE A 305 20.39 -3.22 -33.06
C PHE A 305 19.96 -1.81 -33.51
N TYR A 306 20.39 -0.78 -32.76
CA TYR A 306 20.18 0.62 -33.11
C TYR A 306 21.50 1.39 -33.09
N GLU A 307 21.79 2.05 -34.21
CA GLU A 307 22.91 2.98 -34.33
C GLU A 307 22.49 4.34 -33.79
N ILE A 308 23.18 4.85 -32.76
CA ILE A 308 22.87 6.12 -32.16
C ILE A 308 24.11 6.97 -31.91
N SER A 309 23.88 8.28 -31.77
CA SER A 309 24.81 9.20 -31.14
C SER A 309 24.02 10.03 -30.11
N ALA A 310 24.24 9.75 -28.84
CA ALA A 310 23.61 10.52 -27.76
C ALA A 310 24.04 12.00 -27.77
N ALA A 311 25.28 12.28 -28.22
CA ALA A 311 25.80 13.65 -28.29
C ALA A 311 25.11 14.49 -29.38
N THR A 312 24.87 13.88 -30.55
CA THR A 312 24.23 14.54 -31.70
C THR A 312 22.73 14.29 -31.79
N THR A 313 22.17 13.45 -30.88
CA THR A 313 20.76 13.01 -30.86
C THR A 313 20.34 12.16 -32.07
N LYS A 314 21.25 11.79 -32.96
CA LYS A 314 20.98 10.95 -34.13
C LYS A 314 20.57 9.55 -33.68
N GLY A 315 19.49 8.98 -34.24
CA GLY A 315 19.01 7.62 -33.97
C GLY A 315 18.35 7.42 -32.58
N THR A 316 18.36 8.44 -31.72
CA THR A 316 17.82 8.30 -30.36
C THR A 316 16.29 8.16 -30.33
N LYS A 317 15.60 8.82 -31.25
CA LYS A 317 14.14 8.71 -31.38
C LYS A 317 13.72 7.32 -31.84
N GLU A 318 14.38 6.81 -32.84
CA GLU A 318 14.16 5.47 -33.40
C GLU A 318 14.38 4.39 -32.34
N LEU A 319 15.45 4.53 -31.54
CA LEU A 319 15.69 3.66 -30.39
C LEU A 319 14.52 3.72 -29.39
N MET A 320 14.04 4.93 -29.02
CA MET A 320 12.95 5.07 -28.05
C MET A 320 11.62 4.49 -28.56
N TYR A 321 11.32 4.62 -29.86
CA TYR A 321 10.16 3.96 -30.46
C TYR A 321 10.31 2.43 -30.43
N GLY A 322 11.48 1.88 -30.78
CA GLY A 322 11.74 0.44 -30.72
C GLY A 322 11.65 -0.11 -29.29
N VAL A 323 12.15 0.64 -28.30
CA VAL A 323 12.00 0.31 -26.87
C VAL A 323 10.52 0.27 -26.48
N TRP A 324 9.73 1.27 -26.86
CA TRP A 324 8.30 1.31 -26.59
C TRP A 324 7.54 0.15 -27.23
N GLU A 325 7.81 -0.11 -28.51
CA GLU A 325 7.19 -1.22 -29.23
C GLU A 325 7.47 -2.56 -28.53
N ARG A 326 8.72 -2.78 -28.12
CA ARG A 326 9.10 -4.00 -27.40
C ARG A 326 8.43 -4.08 -26.04
N LEU A 327 8.41 -2.99 -25.25
CA LEU A 327 7.73 -2.92 -23.95
C LEU A 327 6.23 -3.22 -24.05
N SER A 328 5.59 -2.78 -25.15
CA SER A 328 4.15 -2.97 -25.37
C SER A 328 3.76 -4.44 -25.56
N VAL A 329 4.69 -5.26 -26.09
CA VAL A 329 4.49 -6.69 -26.32
C VAL A 329 4.86 -7.52 -25.09
N LEU A 330 5.75 -7.01 -24.24
CA LEU A 330 6.16 -7.71 -23.02
C LEU A 330 5.04 -7.75 -22.00
N PRO A 331 4.91 -8.86 -21.25
CA PRO A 331 3.92 -8.94 -20.18
C PRO A 331 4.14 -7.80 -19.19
N PRO A 332 3.07 -7.27 -18.59
CA PRO A 332 3.20 -6.29 -17.51
C PRO A 332 4.01 -6.92 -16.35
N VAL A 333 4.64 -6.06 -15.54
CA VAL A 333 5.37 -6.50 -14.34
C VAL A 333 4.46 -7.37 -13.49
N LYS A 334 4.99 -8.49 -12.98
CA LYS A 334 4.24 -9.39 -12.08
C LYS A 334 3.63 -8.57 -10.94
N GLN A 335 2.31 -8.47 -10.94
CA GLN A 335 1.58 -7.86 -9.83
C GLN A 335 1.59 -8.84 -8.67
N PHE A 336 1.76 -8.33 -7.47
CA PHE A 336 1.49 -9.13 -6.29
C PHE A 336 -0.01 -9.06 -6.01
N GLU A 337 -0.64 -10.21 -6.01
CA GLU A 337 -2.02 -10.31 -5.57
C GLU A 337 -2.10 -9.96 -4.07
N ALA A 338 -3.12 -9.17 -3.70
CA ALA A 338 -3.43 -8.92 -2.31
C ALA A 338 -3.68 -10.27 -1.62
N GLN A 339 -2.97 -10.50 -0.53
CA GLN A 339 -3.10 -11.75 0.22
C GLN A 339 -4.35 -11.67 1.11
N PRO A 340 -5.33 -12.57 0.96
CA PRO A 340 -6.49 -12.60 1.84
C PRO A 340 -6.05 -12.87 3.29
N LEU A 341 -6.87 -12.45 4.24
CA LEU A 341 -6.69 -12.81 5.64
C LEU A 341 -6.70 -14.34 5.77
N THR A 342 -5.73 -14.88 6.49
CA THR A 342 -5.77 -16.30 6.88
C THR A 342 -6.92 -16.53 7.87
N GLN A 343 -7.36 -17.79 8.00
CA GLN A 343 -8.43 -18.11 8.96
C GLN A 343 -8.02 -17.75 10.41
N GLU A 344 -6.75 -17.96 10.75
CA GLU A 344 -6.19 -17.58 12.07
C GLU A 344 -6.24 -16.06 12.28
N GLU A 345 -5.88 -15.25 11.28
CA GLU A 345 -5.96 -13.78 11.35
C GLU A 345 -7.40 -13.27 11.41
N LEU A 346 -8.34 -13.99 10.77
CA LEU A 346 -9.76 -13.68 10.87
C LEU A 346 -10.28 -13.99 12.28
N ASP A 347 -9.86 -15.12 12.84
CA ASP A 347 -10.22 -15.52 14.20
C ASP A 347 -9.58 -14.58 15.23
N ASP A 348 -8.33 -14.19 15.07
CA ASP A 348 -7.65 -13.18 15.89
C ASP A 348 -8.33 -11.81 15.79
N LYS A 349 -8.77 -11.39 14.59
CA LYS A 349 -9.55 -10.16 14.43
C LYS A 349 -10.91 -10.22 15.13
N LEU A 350 -11.54 -11.39 15.14
CA LEU A 350 -12.79 -11.63 15.86
C LEU A 350 -12.58 -11.67 17.37
N ILE A 351 -11.49 -12.26 17.82
CA ILE A 351 -11.09 -12.34 19.24
C ILE A 351 -10.67 -10.95 19.74
N SER A 352 -9.84 -10.22 19.01
CA SER A 352 -9.39 -8.86 19.40
C SER A 352 -10.53 -7.84 19.47
N LYS A 353 -11.61 -8.04 18.70
CA LYS A 353 -12.84 -7.22 18.81
C LYS A 353 -13.64 -7.49 20.08
N LYS A 354 -13.34 -8.58 20.80
CA LYS A 354 -13.96 -8.95 22.08
C LYS A 354 -12.92 -9.19 23.17
N ASP A 355 -11.71 -8.67 22.98
CA ASP A 355 -10.65 -8.81 23.96
C ASP A 355 -11.04 -8.09 25.26
N PHE A 356 -10.88 -8.79 26.37
CA PHE A 356 -11.15 -8.26 27.69
C PHE A 356 -10.18 -8.85 28.71
N ARG A 357 -9.86 -8.09 29.72
CA ARG A 357 -9.06 -8.52 30.87
C ARG A 357 -9.88 -8.43 32.12
N VAL A 358 -9.79 -9.41 32.97
CA VAL A 358 -10.38 -9.39 34.31
C VAL A 358 -9.26 -9.42 35.34
N THR A 359 -9.29 -8.47 36.26
CA THR A 359 -8.38 -8.42 37.43
C THR A 359 -9.21 -8.34 38.69
N VAL A 360 -8.68 -8.84 39.81
CA VAL A 360 -9.35 -8.79 41.11
C VAL A 360 -8.48 -7.98 42.08
N GLU A 361 -9.00 -6.92 42.63
CA GLU A 361 -8.33 -6.09 43.61
C GLU A 361 -9.33 -5.81 44.77
N ASP A 362 -8.92 -6.08 45.99
CA ASP A 362 -9.70 -5.85 47.22
C ASP A 362 -11.13 -6.44 47.20
N GLY A 363 -11.34 -7.57 46.50
CA GLY A 363 -12.67 -8.22 46.40
C GLY A 363 -13.57 -7.62 45.30
N VAL A 364 -13.09 -6.69 44.51
CA VAL A 364 -13.77 -6.13 43.34
C VAL A 364 -13.19 -6.71 42.07
N TYR A 365 -14.05 -7.15 41.17
CA TYR A 365 -13.68 -7.68 39.88
C TYR A 365 -13.67 -6.55 38.83
N PHE A 366 -12.49 -6.14 38.39
CA PHE A 366 -12.34 -5.11 37.36
C PHE A 366 -12.30 -5.76 35.97
N VAL A 367 -13.19 -5.33 35.07
CA VAL A 367 -13.25 -5.76 33.68
C VAL A 367 -12.81 -4.63 32.76
N GLU A 368 -11.68 -4.81 32.11
CA GLU A 368 -11.14 -3.89 31.11
C GLU A 368 -11.47 -4.42 29.72
N ALA A 369 -12.32 -3.72 28.98
CA ALA A 369 -12.68 -4.05 27.60
C ALA A 369 -13.12 -2.78 26.86
N ASP A 370 -12.23 -2.22 26.06
CA ASP A 370 -12.47 -0.94 25.35
C ASP A 370 -13.76 -0.91 24.54
N TRP A 371 -14.15 -2.05 23.96
CA TRP A 371 -15.37 -2.16 23.18
C TRP A 371 -16.65 -2.07 24.01
N LEU A 372 -16.60 -2.34 25.33
CA LEU A 372 -17.74 -2.16 26.23
C LEU A 372 -18.06 -0.68 26.48
N LEU A 373 -17.07 0.22 26.41
CA LEU A 373 -17.30 1.66 26.53
C LEU A 373 -18.31 2.18 25.51
N ASP A 374 -18.25 1.68 24.27
CA ASP A 374 -19.16 2.10 23.21
C ASP A 374 -20.61 1.65 23.51
N ILE A 375 -20.78 0.49 24.18
CA ILE A 375 -22.08 -0.01 24.60
C ILE A 375 -22.61 0.77 25.81
N LEU A 376 -21.75 1.04 26.80
CA LEU A 376 -22.11 1.83 27.99
C LEU A 376 -22.59 3.24 27.60
N ARG A 377 -21.98 3.87 26.59
CA ARG A 377 -22.36 5.19 26.09
C ARG A 377 -23.74 5.21 25.39
N THR A 378 -24.16 4.10 24.79
CA THR A 378 -25.38 4.01 23.98
C THR A 378 -26.55 3.36 24.70
N ALA A 379 -26.33 2.74 25.84
CA ALA A 379 -27.34 2.11 26.68
C ALA A 379 -27.70 2.99 27.88
N ASN A 380 -28.98 3.12 28.17
CA ASN A 380 -29.44 3.77 29.43
C ASN A 380 -29.48 2.72 30.55
N MET A 381 -28.52 2.79 31.48
CA MET A 381 -28.36 1.79 32.54
C MET A 381 -29.47 1.88 33.63
N ASP A 382 -30.25 2.97 33.69
CA ASP A 382 -31.42 3.08 34.55
C ASP A 382 -32.67 2.35 34.01
N ASP A 383 -32.59 1.77 32.82
CA ASP A 383 -33.71 1.10 32.18
C ASP A 383 -33.51 -0.43 32.14
N TYR A 384 -34.50 -1.15 32.62
CA TYR A 384 -34.47 -2.60 32.74
C TYR A 384 -34.17 -3.32 31.37
N SER A 385 -34.73 -2.82 30.27
CA SER A 385 -34.49 -3.43 28.94
C SER A 385 -33.10 -3.18 28.44
N SER A 386 -32.47 -2.05 28.76
CA SER A 386 -31.08 -1.73 28.48
C SER A 386 -30.12 -2.57 29.32
N LEU A 387 -30.45 -2.76 30.60
CA LEU A 387 -29.69 -3.65 31.49
C LEU A 387 -29.73 -5.10 30.98
N GLN A 388 -30.90 -5.62 30.60
CA GLN A 388 -31.00 -6.95 30.03
C GLN A 388 -30.15 -7.09 28.72
N TYR A 389 -30.16 -6.06 27.87
CA TYR A 389 -29.29 -6.04 26.70
C TYR A 389 -27.82 -6.11 27.07
N PHE A 390 -27.39 -5.29 28.03
CA PHE A 390 -26.00 -5.26 28.50
C PHE A 390 -25.60 -6.59 29.15
N GLN A 391 -26.42 -7.16 30.01
CA GLN A 391 -26.19 -8.50 30.58
C GLN A 391 -26.06 -9.60 29.53
N ASN A 392 -26.89 -9.56 28.49
CA ASN A 392 -26.79 -10.51 27.38
C ASN A 392 -25.48 -10.33 26.59
N VAL A 393 -24.99 -9.09 26.46
CA VAL A 393 -23.68 -8.81 25.86
C VAL A 393 -22.56 -9.41 26.70
N LEU A 394 -22.57 -9.21 28.01
CA LEU A 394 -21.56 -9.78 28.93
C LEU A 394 -21.53 -11.31 28.87
N ARG A 395 -22.69 -11.96 28.80
CA ARG A 395 -22.78 -13.44 28.64
C ARG A 395 -22.23 -13.89 27.29
N THR A 396 -22.70 -13.29 26.20
CA THR A 396 -22.32 -13.73 24.84
C THR A 396 -20.87 -13.41 24.48
N SER A 397 -20.22 -12.52 25.24
CA SER A 397 -18.80 -12.21 25.09
C SER A 397 -17.87 -13.11 25.92
N GLY A 398 -18.42 -13.97 26.79
CA GLY A 398 -17.63 -14.85 27.65
C GLY A 398 -17.08 -14.16 28.91
N ILE A 399 -17.45 -12.89 29.16
CA ILE A 399 -17.00 -12.18 30.36
C ILE A 399 -17.58 -12.82 31.62
N ILE A 400 -18.87 -13.19 31.61
CA ILE A 400 -19.50 -13.88 32.74
C ILE A 400 -18.83 -15.21 33.02
N ASP A 401 -18.59 -16.01 31.98
CA ASP A 401 -17.91 -17.31 32.10
C ASP A 401 -16.53 -17.13 32.75
N LYS A 402 -15.80 -16.08 32.38
CA LYS A 402 -14.47 -15.78 32.95
C LYS A 402 -14.54 -15.34 34.40
N LEU A 403 -15.55 -14.53 34.78
CA LEU A 403 -15.77 -14.15 36.17
C LEU A 403 -16.09 -15.39 37.05
N GLU A 404 -16.91 -16.30 36.54
CA GLU A 404 -17.24 -17.57 37.23
C GLU A 404 -16.03 -18.48 37.34
N GLU A 405 -15.17 -18.57 36.32
CA GLU A 405 -13.87 -19.28 36.40
C GLU A 405 -12.94 -18.71 37.47
N MET A 406 -12.99 -17.41 37.69
CA MET A 406 -12.18 -16.71 38.70
C MET A 406 -12.79 -16.80 40.11
N GLY A 407 -13.97 -17.42 40.23
CA GLY A 407 -14.61 -17.72 41.51
C GLY A 407 -15.47 -16.60 42.10
N ILE A 408 -16.10 -15.78 41.22
CA ILE A 408 -17.04 -14.74 41.69
C ILE A 408 -18.24 -15.38 42.40
N GLU A 409 -18.62 -14.80 43.53
CA GLU A 409 -19.77 -15.22 44.30
C GLU A 409 -20.94 -14.20 44.20
N GLU A 410 -22.14 -14.63 44.53
CA GLU A 410 -23.32 -13.78 44.51
C GLU A 410 -23.21 -12.65 45.55
N GLY A 411 -23.33 -11.42 45.08
CA GLY A 411 -23.11 -10.19 45.89
C GLY A 411 -21.75 -9.54 45.69
N ASP A 412 -20.81 -10.19 44.98
CA ASP A 412 -19.53 -9.58 44.65
C ASP A 412 -19.71 -8.40 43.69
N THR A 413 -18.83 -7.41 43.82
CA THR A 413 -18.86 -6.20 43.00
C THR A 413 -18.03 -6.41 41.71
N VAL A 414 -18.65 -6.12 40.58
CA VAL A 414 -18.00 -6.05 39.27
C VAL A 414 -17.93 -4.59 38.84
N SER A 415 -16.73 -4.12 38.54
CA SER A 415 -16.47 -2.77 38.04
C SER A 415 -16.03 -2.83 36.57
N ILE A 416 -16.74 -2.12 35.70
CA ILE A 416 -16.46 -1.97 34.28
C ILE A 416 -16.27 -0.47 33.99
N PHE A 417 -15.04 0.02 33.96
CA PHE A 417 -14.70 1.44 33.94
C PHE A 417 -15.35 2.16 35.13
N ASP A 418 -16.25 3.15 34.90
CA ASP A 418 -16.96 3.92 35.94
C ASP A 418 -18.31 3.28 36.31
N PHE A 419 -18.64 2.09 35.80
CA PHE A 419 -19.92 1.42 36.04
C PHE A 419 -19.72 0.22 36.96
N GLU A 420 -20.33 0.26 38.14
CA GLU A 420 -20.27 -0.82 39.13
C GLU A 420 -21.64 -1.48 39.30
N PHE A 421 -21.64 -2.79 39.46
CA PHE A 421 -22.85 -3.56 39.76
C PHE A 421 -22.52 -4.79 40.60
N GLU A 422 -23.51 -5.28 41.35
CA GLU A 422 -23.39 -6.54 42.07
C GLU A 422 -23.68 -7.72 41.15
N TYR A 423 -22.84 -8.76 41.25
CA TYR A 423 -23.07 -9.99 40.54
C TYR A 423 -24.24 -10.75 41.17
N LEU A 424 -25.26 -11.02 40.36
CA LEU A 424 -26.42 -11.85 40.73
C LEU A 424 -26.53 -13.00 39.70
N ARG A 425 -26.64 -14.23 40.18
CA ARG A 425 -26.62 -15.46 39.36
C ARG A 425 -27.91 -15.68 38.56
#